data_2bf4cf43284d2014aae45f99477f8269
#
_entry.id   2bf4cf43284d2014aae45f99477f8269
#
_cell.length_a   1.000
_cell.length_b   1.000
_cell.length_c   1.000
_cell.angle_alpha   90.00
_cell.angle_beta   90.00
_cell.angle_gamma   90.00
#
_symmetry.space_group_name_H-M   'P 1'
#
loop_
_entity.id
_entity.type
_entity.pdbx_description
1 polymer ?
#
loop_
_entity_poly.entity_id
_entity_poly.type
_entity_poly.pdbx_seq_one_letter_code
_entity_poly.pdbx_strand_id
1 'polypeptide(L)'
;MDENHFMLISLEDSKSKAISEVLGSKTCKKIIAYLSERKEASQKDLSDALNIPMNTLDYNIKKLVESGFIQKKKEFFWSKKGKKIIMYELSNKSIVISPKKSTSQKFKSIIPAFILTAANPSH
;
A
#
# COMPACT_ATOMS: atom_id res chain seq x y z
N MET A 1 -8.88 -16.77 10.06
CA MET A 1 -7.61 -16.39 9.45
C MET A 1 -7.82 -15.90 8.03
N ASP A 2 -7.34 -14.75 7.77
CA ASP A 2 -7.49 -14.21 6.45
C ASP A 2 -6.46 -14.83 5.52
N GLU A 3 -6.94 -15.37 4.42
CA GLU A 3 -6.07 -16.00 3.44
C GLU A 3 -5.48 -15.01 2.46
N ASN A 4 -5.91 -13.77 2.52
CA ASN A 4 -5.55 -12.76 1.53
C ASN A 4 -4.53 -11.78 2.07
N HIS A 5 -3.48 -12.30 2.69
CA HIS A 5 -2.40 -11.46 3.19
C HIS A 5 -1.35 -11.15 2.12
N PHE A 6 -1.55 -11.66 0.93
CA PHE A 6 -0.59 -11.48 -0.15
C PHE A 6 -1.22 -10.83 -1.35
N MET A 7 -0.44 -9.98 -1.99
CA MET A 7 -0.76 -9.49 -3.31
C MET A 7 0.33 -10.00 -4.25
N LEU A 8 -0.07 -10.82 -5.21
CA LEU A 8 0.86 -11.42 -6.14
C LEU A 8 0.94 -10.58 -7.40
N ILE A 9 2.14 -10.16 -7.74
CA ILE A 9 2.33 -9.26 -8.87
C ILE A 9 3.45 -9.80 -9.76
N SER A 10 3.17 -9.88 -11.05
CA SER A 10 4.16 -10.23 -12.04
C SER A 10 4.91 -8.98 -12.48
N LEU A 11 6.17 -9.14 -12.86
CA LEU A 11 6.94 -8.01 -13.39
C LEU A 11 6.31 -7.46 -14.66
N GLU A 12 5.49 -8.24 -15.34
CA GLU A 12 4.78 -7.77 -16.53
C GLU A 12 3.49 -7.05 -16.21
N ASP A 13 3.10 -7.04 -14.95
CA ASP A 13 1.88 -6.42 -14.51
C ASP A 13 2.05 -4.91 -14.43
N SER A 14 1.00 -4.16 -14.76
CA SER A 14 1.04 -2.70 -14.64
C SER A 14 1.29 -2.26 -13.20
N LYS A 15 0.90 -3.07 -12.23
CA LYS A 15 1.15 -2.75 -10.83
C LYS A 15 2.62 -2.75 -10.49
N SER A 16 3.43 -3.51 -11.21
CA SER A 16 4.86 -3.51 -10.94
C SER A 16 5.46 -2.14 -11.24
N LYS A 17 4.94 -1.45 -12.24
CA LYS A 17 5.39 -0.10 -12.54
C LYS A 17 5.04 0.85 -11.39
N ALA A 18 3.83 0.76 -10.88
CA ALA A 18 3.41 1.59 -9.76
C ALA A 18 4.28 1.33 -8.54
N ILE A 19 4.56 0.05 -8.26
CA ILE A 19 5.41 -0.31 -7.14
C ILE A 19 6.80 0.28 -7.31
N SER A 20 7.34 0.19 -8.52
CA SER A 20 8.66 0.74 -8.79
C SER A 20 8.69 2.24 -8.53
N GLU A 21 7.66 2.95 -8.95
CA GLU A 21 7.58 4.38 -8.72
C GLU A 21 7.50 4.71 -7.24
N VAL A 22 6.73 3.93 -6.49
CA VAL A 22 6.61 4.13 -5.05
C VAL A 22 7.95 3.94 -4.37
N LEU A 23 8.66 2.87 -4.72
CA LEU A 23 9.93 2.56 -4.09
C LEU A 23 10.99 3.61 -4.39
N GLY A 24 10.87 4.29 -5.51
CA GLY A 24 11.80 5.34 -5.89
C GLY A 24 11.38 6.73 -5.43
N SER A 25 10.26 6.86 -4.76
CA SER A 25 9.70 8.16 -4.41
C SER A 25 9.92 8.48 -2.94
N LYS A 26 10.64 9.57 -2.66
CA LYS A 26 10.81 10.02 -1.28
C LYS A 26 9.48 10.43 -0.68
N THR A 27 8.61 11.05 -1.47
CA THR A 27 7.30 11.47 -0.98
C THR A 27 6.46 10.28 -0.58
N CYS A 28 6.41 9.24 -1.42
CA CYS A 28 5.66 8.05 -1.07
C CYS A 28 6.19 7.40 0.20
N LYS A 29 7.51 7.36 0.36
CA LYS A 29 8.10 6.77 1.55
C LYS A 29 7.74 7.56 2.80
N LYS A 30 7.68 8.89 2.69
CA LYS A 30 7.25 9.71 3.83
C LYS A 30 5.81 9.43 4.21
N ILE A 31 4.95 9.24 3.22
CA ILE A 31 3.55 8.94 3.48
C ILE A 31 3.43 7.58 4.18
N ILE A 32 4.14 6.59 3.68
CA ILE A 32 4.12 5.27 4.29
C ILE A 32 4.63 5.32 5.72
N ALA A 33 5.72 6.04 5.96
CA ALA A 33 6.27 6.16 7.30
C ALA A 33 5.28 6.82 8.25
N TYR A 34 4.61 7.86 7.78
CA TYR A 34 3.62 8.55 8.60
C TYR A 34 2.48 7.61 8.97
N LEU A 35 1.97 6.87 7.97
CA LEU A 35 0.86 5.96 8.21
C LEU A 35 1.26 4.75 9.05
N SER A 36 2.53 4.41 9.06
CA SER A 36 2.98 3.31 9.91
C SER A 36 2.97 3.70 11.39
N GLU A 37 3.12 4.98 11.67
CA GLU A 37 3.08 5.48 13.04
C GLU A 37 1.67 5.89 13.45
N ARG A 38 0.88 6.36 12.50
CA ARG A 38 -0.50 6.75 12.71
C ARG A 38 -1.38 5.80 11.96
N LYS A 39 -2.39 5.27 12.59
CA LYS A 39 -3.22 4.23 11.98
C LYS A 39 -3.87 4.69 10.69
N GLU A 40 -4.20 5.96 10.60
CA GLU A 40 -4.93 6.47 9.45
C GLU A 40 -4.70 7.96 9.30
N ALA A 41 -4.99 8.46 8.13
CA ALA A 41 -4.89 9.89 7.86
C ALA A 41 -5.68 10.22 6.60
N SER A 42 -6.26 11.42 6.58
CA SER A 42 -6.84 11.94 5.36
C SER A 42 -5.75 12.60 4.52
N GLN A 43 -6.10 12.94 3.30
CA GLN A 43 -5.15 13.64 2.43
C GLN A 43 -4.74 14.98 3.05
N LYS A 44 -5.69 15.68 3.65
CA LYS A 44 -5.39 16.94 4.30
C LYS A 44 -4.46 16.74 5.49
N ASP A 45 -4.69 15.69 6.28
CA ASP A 45 -3.81 15.38 7.39
C ASP A 45 -2.38 15.19 6.92
N LEU A 46 -2.22 14.45 5.83
CA LEU A 46 -0.90 14.19 5.27
C LEU A 46 -0.26 15.46 4.74
N SER A 47 -1.05 16.30 4.09
CA SER A 47 -0.53 17.56 3.58
C SER A 47 -0.02 18.43 4.72
N ASP A 48 -0.81 18.54 5.77
CA ASP A 48 -0.44 19.40 6.91
C ASP A 48 0.77 18.82 7.65
N ALA A 49 0.75 17.52 7.91
CA ALA A 49 1.80 16.90 8.71
C ALA A 49 3.13 16.82 7.98
N LEU A 50 3.09 16.56 6.68
CA LEU A 50 4.30 16.36 5.91
C LEU A 50 4.72 17.58 5.10
N ASN A 51 3.90 18.62 5.14
CA ASN A 51 4.14 19.86 4.40
C ASN A 51 4.29 19.58 2.91
N ILE A 52 3.36 18.80 2.37
CA ILE A 52 3.35 18.44 0.96
C ILE A 52 2.11 19.04 0.31
N PRO A 53 2.27 19.72 -0.84
CA PRO A 53 1.10 20.29 -1.52
C PRO A 53 0.07 19.24 -1.88
N MET A 54 -1.20 19.64 -1.88
CA MET A 54 -2.30 18.72 -2.12
C MET A 54 -2.23 18.04 -3.47
N ASN A 55 -1.83 18.77 -4.50
CA ASN A 55 -1.75 18.17 -5.83
C ASN A 55 -0.63 17.11 -5.91
N THR A 56 0.47 17.36 -5.22
CA THR A 56 1.55 16.38 -5.16
C THR A 56 1.09 15.15 -4.39
N LEU A 57 0.37 15.37 -3.30
CA LEU A 57 -0.19 14.26 -2.53
C LEU A 57 -1.18 13.45 -3.35
N ASP A 58 -2.03 14.14 -4.10
CA ASP A 58 -3.03 13.44 -4.90
C ASP A 58 -2.38 12.43 -5.82
N TYR A 59 -1.34 12.85 -6.52
CA TYR A 59 -0.63 11.95 -7.43
C TYR A 59 -0.01 10.78 -6.69
N ASN A 60 0.65 11.06 -5.58
CA ASN A 60 1.38 10.02 -4.86
C ASN A 60 0.44 9.06 -4.14
N ILE A 61 -0.68 9.56 -3.61
CA ILE A 61 -1.66 8.71 -2.97
C ILE A 61 -2.27 7.75 -4.00
N LYS A 62 -2.56 8.24 -5.20
CA LYS A 62 -3.07 7.36 -6.25
C LYS A 62 -2.07 6.26 -6.57
N LYS A 63 -0.80 6.58 -6.63
CA LYS A 63 0.22 5.57 -6.87
C LYS A 63 0.31 4.57 -5.73
N LEU A 64 0.20 5.04 -4.50
CA LEU A 64 0.26 4.16 -3.34
C LEU A 64 -0.95 3.23 -3.30
N VAL A 65 -2.13 3.73 -3.63
CA VAL A 65 -3.32 2.88 -3.68
C VAL A 65 -3.21 1.88 -4.81
N GLU A 66 -2.80 2.35 -5.98
CA GLU A 66 -2.68 1.50 -7.15
C GLU A 66 -1.67 0.37 -6.94
N SER A 67 -0.58 0.67 -6.24
CA SER A 67 0.45 -0.32 -5.98
C SER A 67 0.10 -1.27 -4.84
N GLY A 68 -0.93 -0.94 -4.06
CA GLY A 68 -1.35 -1.81 -2.98
C GLY A 68 -0.70 -1.52 -1.64
N PHE A 69 0.11 -0.47 -1.53
CA PHE A 69 0.75 -0.13 -0.26
C PHE A 69 -0.22 0.47 0.74
N ILE A 70 -1.19 1.24 0.26
CA ILE A 70 -2.20 1.83 1.13
C ILE A 70 -3.58 1.56 0.54
N GLN A 71 -4.59 1.77 1.35
CA GLN A 71 -5.96 1.57 0.93
C GLN A 71 -6.86 2.60 1.57
N LYS A 72 -8.00 2.84 0.95
CA LYS A 72 -9.04 3.68 1.53
C LYS A 72 -9.76 2.88 2.58
N LYS A 73 -10.03 3.51 3.72
CA LYS A 73 -10.85 2.87 4.73
C LYS A 73 -12.30 2.88 4.28
N LYS A 74 -13.05 1.91 4.75
CA LYS A 74 -14.49 1.87 4.48
C LYS A 74 -15.20 3.02 5.17
N GLU A 75 -14.79 3.30 6.40
CA GLU A 75 -15.35 4.42 7.14
C GLU A 75 -14.81 5.73 6.59
N PHE A 76 -15.64 6.74 6.65
CA PHE A 76 -15.23 8.07 6.25
C PHE A 76 -15.93 9.06 7.17
N PHE A 77 -15.43 10.28 7.16
CA PHE A 77 -15.97 11.33 8.00
C PHE A 77 -16.55 12.44 7.13
N TRP A 78 -17.40 13.24 7.73
CA TRP A 78 -17.95 14.40 7.06
C TRP A 78 -17.30 15.64 7.65
N SER A 79 -16.86 16.57 6.79
CA SER A 79 -16.34 17.82 7.24
C SER A 79 -17.50 18.72 7.69
N LYS A 80 -17.15 19.81 8.37
CA LYS A 80 -18.18 20.78 8.79
C LYS A 80 -18.91 21.35 7.59
N LYS A 81 -18.27 21.37 6.44
CA LYS A 81 -18.88 21.89 5.20
C LYS A 81 -19.66 20.83 4.45
N GLY A 82 -19.81 19.65 5.02
CA GLY A 82 -20.56 18.58 4.39
C GLY A 82 -19.80 17.80 3.33
N LYS A 83 -18.50 17.92 3.29
CA LYS A 83 -17.70 17.16 2.35
C LYS A 83 -17.25 15.85 2.95
N LYS A 84 -17.24 14.81 2.13
CA LYS A 84 -16.79 13.50 2.54
C LYS A 84 -15.26 13.51 2.71
N ILE A 85 -14.80 13.03 3.84
CA ILE A 85 -13.38 12.93 4.12
C ILE A 85 -13.00 11.46 4.10
N ILE A 86 -12.14 11.10 3.15
CA ILE A 86 -11.69 9.73 2.99
C ILE A 86 -10.42 9.54 3.81
N MET A 87 -10.39 8.44 4.58
CA MET A 87 -9.23 8.11 5.37
C MET A 87 -8.44 7.01 4.67
N TYR A 88 -7.14 7.11 4.78
CA TYR A 88 -6.23 6.13 4.19
C TYR A 88 -5.47 5.41 5.29
N GLU A 89 -5.11 4.17 5.05
CA GLU A 89 -4.35 3.36 5.98
C GLU A 89 -3.42 2.45 5.21
N LEU A 90 -2.40 1.95 5.88
CA LEU A 90 -1.51 0.98 5.25
C LEU A 90 -2.27 -0.29 4.97
N SER A 91 -2.00 -0.88 3.82
CA SER A 91 -2.52 -2.21 3.52
C SER A 91 -1.82 -3.21 4.43
N ASN A 92 -2.55 -4.22 4.87
CA ASN A 92 -1.95 -5.28 5.68
C ASN A 92 -1.50 -6.47 4.84
N LYS A 93 -1.38 -6.27 3.53
CA LYS A 93 -0.97 -7.33 2.62
C LYS A 93 0.51 -7.24 2.31
N SER A 94 1.14 -8.39 2.22
CA SER A 94 2.50 -8.46 1.70
C SER A 94 2.46 -8.46 0.19
N ILE A 95 3.39 -7.76 -0.42
CA ILE A 95 3.46 -7.69 -1.87
C ILE A 95 4.57 -8.64 -2.32
N VAL A 96 4.20 -9.57 -3.19
CA VAL A 96 5.13 -10.57 -3.71
C VAL A 96 5.26 -10.35 -5.22
N ILE A 97 6.49 -10.14 -5.65
CA ILE A 97 6.75 -9.86 -7.06
C ILE A 97 7.41 -11.08 -7.68
N SER A 98 6.83 -11.54 -8.77
CA SER A 98 7.35 -12.67 -9.53
C SER A 98 7.99 -12.19 -10.82
N PRO A 99 9.14 -12.73 -11.20
CA PRO A 99 9.79 -12.28 -12.45
C PRO A 99 9.01 -12.66 -13.70
N LYS A 100 8.08 -13.60 -13.61
CA LYS A 100 7.27 -13.94 -14.76
C LYS A 100 5.95 -14.48 -14.29
N LYS A 101 4.96 -14.48 -15.19
CA LYS A 101 3.66 -15.03 -14.86
C LYS A 101 3.81 -16.50 -14.51
N SER A 102 3.27 -16.87 -13.38
CA SER A 102 3.24 -18.26 -12.98
C SER A 102 1.81 -18.63 -12.68
N THR A 103 1.55 -19.93 -12.75
CA THR A 103 0.22 -20.39 -12.39
C THR A 103 0.03 -20.13 -10.90
N SER A 104 -1.17 -19.72 -10.55
CA SER A 104 -1.45 -19.39 -9.17
C SER A 104 -1.22 -20.59 -8.25
N GLN A 105 -1.48 -21.79 -8.77
CA GLN A 105 -1.31 -22.98 -7.97
C GLN A 105 0.15 -23.24 -7.63
N LYS A 106 1.01 -23.14 -8.62
CA LYS A 106 2.44 -23.34 -8.41
C LYS A 106 2.98 -22.28 -7.45
N PHE A 107 2.48 -21.08 -7.58
CA PHE A 107 2.93 -20.00 -6.74
C PHE A 107 2.47 -20.19 -5.30
N LYS A 108 1.25 -20.67 -5.12
CA LYS A 108 0.73 -20.88 -3.77
C LYS A 108 1.53 -21.92 -3.01
N SER A 109 2.13 -22.87 -3.70
CA SER A 109 2.94 -23.87 -3.02
C SER A 109 4.28 -23.31 -2.58
N ILE A 110 4.76 -22.27 -3.25
CA ILE A 110 6.06 -21.67 -2.94
C ILE A 110 5.94 -20.58 -1.90
N ILE A 111 4.96 -19.68 -2.08
CA ILE A 111 4.83 -18.51 -1.24
C ILE A 111 4.62 -18.83 0.22
N PRO A 112 3.73 -19.75 0.61
CA PRO A 112 3.54 -20.03 2.03
C PRO A 112 4.83 -20.43 2.73
N ALA A 113 5.63 -21.27 2.09
CA ALA A 113 6.88 -21.69 2.70
C ALA A 113 7.84 -20.52 2.80
N PHE A 114 7.91 -19.70 1.77
CA PHE A 114 8.78 -18.55 1.77
C PHE A 114 8.36 -17.54 2.86
N ILE A 115 7.07 -17.30 2.95
CA ILE A 115 6.54 -16.35 3.92
C ILE A 115 6.79 -16.83 5.34
N LEU A 116 6.60 -18.12 5.59
CA LEU A 116 6.86 -18.65 6.91
C LEU A 116 8.31 -18.45 7.31
N THR A 117 9.22 -18.65 6.38
CA THR A 117 10.63 -18.44 6.63
C THR A 117 10.92 -16.97 6.91
N ALA A 118 10.34 -16.09 6.13
CA ALA A 118 10.58 -14.67 6.28
C ALA A 118 9.83 -14.07 7.47
N ALA A 119 8.62 -14.57 7.73
CA ALA A 119 7.77 -13.99 8.77
C ALA A 119 8.20 -14.43 10.17
N ASN A 120 8.91 -15.53 10.29
CA ASN A 120 9.30 -16.07 11.58
C ASN A 120 10.81 -16.19 11.73
N PRO A 121 11.55 -15.13 11.47
CA PRO A 121 13.00 -15.22 11.58
C PRO A 121 13.46 -15.46 13.00
N SER A 122 12.63 -15.12 13.96
CA SER A 122 12.97 -15.29 15.37
C SER A 122 12.63 -16.67 15.89
N HIS A 123 11.98 -17.47 15.10
CA HIS A 123 11.59 -18.82 15.56
C HIS A 123 12.67 -19.85 15.41
#